data_9732c13beccc45e6578806aae74ec328
#
_entry.id   9732c13beccc45e6578806aae74ec328
#
_cell.length_a   1.000
_cell.length_b   1.000
_cell.length_c   1.000
_cell.angle_alpha   90.00
_cell.angle_beta   90.00
_cell.angle_gamma   90.00
#
_symmetry.space_group_name_H-M   'P 1'
#
loop_
_entity.id
_entity.type
_entity.pdbx_description
1 polymer ?
#
loop_
_entity_poly.entity_id
_entity_poly.type
_entity_poly.pdbx_seq_one_letter_code
_entity_poly.pdbx_strand_id
1 'polypeptide(L)'
;MPRTNNTNSDEIDLSIQDKLARWDLSNDENETIAAEVIGLRLKRLRLLRNKTQTRVAKKINVTFQQLQKYEKGVNECRFINIIKLSEYLGVDVDYFYKPLVENNLKFLTKRERNGYADSNRTW
;
A
#
# COMPACT_ATOMS: atom_id res chain seq x y z
N MET A 1 -6.35 26.08 1.57
CA MET A 1 -7.32 25.39 0.72
C MET A 1 -7.51 23.97 1.20
N PRO A 2 -8.53 23.73 1.97
CA PRO A 2 -8.74 22.40 2.54
C PRO A 2 -9.04 21.33 1.51
N ARG A 3 -9.55 21.71 0.36
CA ARG A 3 -9.91 20.75 -0.67
C ARG A 3 -8.73 20.09 -1.36
N THR A 4 -7.54 20.62 -1.19
CA THR A 4 -6.35 20.07 -1.83
C THR A 4 -6.12 18.63 -1.39
N ASN A 5 -6.29 18.35 -0.09
CA ASN A 5 -6.11 16.99 0.42
C ASN A 5 -7.16 16.03 -0.12
N ASN A 6 -8.41 16.47 -0.24
CA ASN A 6 -9.48 15.63 -0.77
C ASN A 6 -9.23 15.31 -2.25
N THR A 7 -8.83 16.31 -3.03
CA THR A 7 -8.50 16.13 -4.44
C THR A 7 -7.35 15.14 -4.59
N ASN A 8 -6.30 15.31 -3.77
CA ASN A 8 -5.16 14.40 -3.79
C ASN A 8 -5.56 12.97 -3.42
N SER A 9 -6.46 12.83 -2.46
CA SER A 9 -6.95 11.53 -2.04
C SER A 9 -7.67 10.81 -3.18
N ASP A 10 -8.53 11.53 -3.90
CA ASP A 10 -9.26 10.96 -5.03
C ASP A 10 -8.31 10.54 -6.16
N GLU A 11 -7.35 11.41 -6.47
CA GLU A 11 -6.34 11.11 -7.49
C GLU A 11 -5.51 9.90 -7.10
N ILE A 12 -5.14 9.79 -5.83
CA ILE A 12 -4.38 8.67 -5.32
C ILE A 12 -5.19 7.38 -5.44
N ASP A 13 -6.46 7.43 -5.07
CA ASP A 13 -7.34 6.25 -5.15
C ASP A 13 -7.49 5.77 -6.59
N LEU A 14 -7.66 6.69 -7.54
CA LEU A 14 -7.72 6.34 -8.95
C LEU A 14 -6.41 5.72 -9.44
N SER A 15 -5.30 6.27 -8.99
CA SER A 15 -3.98 5.73 -9.35
C SER A 15 -3.79 4.33 -8.80
N ILE A 16 -4.24 4.08 -7.58
CA ILE A 16 -4.18 2.74 -6.98
C ILE A 16 -5.02 1.76 -7.81
N GLN A 17 -6.24 2.15 -8.17
CA GLN A 17 -7.12 1.29 -8.97
C GLN A 17 -6.52 0.97 -10.32
N ASP A 18 -5.90 1.96 -10.96
CA ASP A 18 -5.23 1.76 -12.25
C ASP A 18 -4.10 0.73 -12.14
N LYS A 19 -3.31 0.83 -11.09
CA LYS A 19 -2.21 -0.11 -10.86
C LYS A 19 -2.73 -1.50 -10.50
N LEU A 20 -3.77 -1.58 -9.70
CA LEU A 20 -4.38 -2.86 -9.34
C LEU A 20 -4.99 -3.57 -10.55
N ALA A 21 -5.42 -2.82 -11.55
CA ALA A 21 -5.93 -3.41 -12.80
C ALA A 21 -4.85 -4.23 -13.52
N ARG A 22 -3.58 -3.86 -13.33
CA ARG A 22 -2.43 -4.54 -13.93
C ARG A 22 -1.76 -5.53 -12.99
N TRP A 23 -2.23 -5.60 -11.74
CA TRP A 23 -1.61 -6.43 -10.72
C TRP A 23 -1.89 -7.91 -10.98
N ASP A 24 -0.82 -8.70 -11.05
CA ASP A 24 -0.88 -10.14 -11.28
C ASP A 24 0.44 -10.73 -10.81
N LEU A 25 0.40 -11.73 -9.95
CA LEU A 25 1.61 -12.35 -9.42
C LEU A 25 2.46 -13.00 -10.50
N SER A 26 1.89 -13.35 -11.65
CA SER A 26 2.63 -13.93 -12.77
C SER A 26 3.27 -12.88 -13.66
N ASN A 27 2.99 -11.60 -13.44
CA ASN A 27 3.49 -10.50 -14.24
C ASN A 27 4.90 -10.14 -13.81
N ASP A 28 5.79 -9.88 -14.77
CA ASP A 28 7.16 -9.44 -14.48
C ASP A 28 7.23 -8.10 -13.75
N GLU A 29 6.17 -7.31 -13.86
CA GLU A 29 6.08 -6.00 -13.22
C GLU A 29 5.52 -6.06 -11.79
N ASN A 30 5.27 -7.25 -11.27
CA ASN A 30 4.55 -7.39 -9.99
C ASN A 30 5.23 -6.67 -8.82
N GLU A 31 6.56 -6.73 -8.73
CA GLU A 31 7.28 -6.06 -7.66
C GLU A 31 7.14 -4.55 -7.75
N THR A 32 7.23 -4.01 -8.96
CA THR A 32 7.08 -2.57 -9.19
C THR A 32 5.68 -2.11 -8.85
N ILE A 33 4.68 -2.84 -9.32
CA ILE A 33 3.28 -2.52 -9.04
C ILE A 33 3.00 -2.56 -7.55
N ALA A 34 3.50 -3.59 -6.86
CA ALA A 34 3.31 -3.71 -5.41
C ALA A 34 3.94 -2.53 -4.67
N ALA A 35 5.17 -2.19 -5.01
CA ALA A 35 5.86 -1.06 -4.38
C ALA A 35 5.11 0.25 -4.59
N GLU A 36 4.60 0.45 -5.80
CA GLU A 36 3.84 1.66 -6.13
C GLU A 36 2.51 1.73 -5.39
N VAL A 37 1.79 0.62 -5.28
CA VAL A 37 0.52 0.58 -4.55
C VAL A 37 0.76 0.84 -3.06
N ILE A 38 1.74 0.19 -2.47
CA ILE A 38 2.07 0.40 -1.06
C ILE A 38 2.48 1.85 -0.81
N GLY A 39 3.29 2.41 -1.70
CA GLY A 39 3.70 3.80 -1.61
C GLY A 39 2.54 4.77 -1.67
N LEU A 40 1.60 4.54 -2.57
CA LEU A 40 0.39 5.36 -2.68
C LEU A 40 -0.52 5.23 -1.46
N ARG A 41 -0.63 4.02 -0.90
CA ARG A 41 -1.40 3.82 0.32
C ARG A 41 -0.77 4.59 1.48
N LEU A 42 0.55 4.60 1.56
CA LEU A 42 1.27 5.39 2.55
C LEU A 42 0.98 6.88 2.38
N LYS A 43 1.12 7.39 1.17
CA LYS A 43 0.87 8.80 0.89
C LYS A 43 -0.56 9.18 1.24
N ARG A 44 -1.52 8.36 0.84
CA ARG A 44 -2.94 8.60 1.14
C ARG A 44 -3.18 8.69 2.65
N LEU A 45 -2.65 7.73 3.40
CA LEU A 45 -2.83 7.70 4.85
C LEU A 45 -2.15 8.89 5.52
N ARG A 46 -0.94 9.23 5.10
CA ARG A 46 -0.22 10.37 5.63
C ARG A 46 -1.04 11.65 5.47
N LEU A 47 -1.59 11.87 4.27
CA LEU A 47 -2.41 13.04 3.98
C LEU A 47 -3.69 13.06 4.80
N LEU A 48 -4.34 11.90 4.96
CA LEU A 48 -5.53 11.78 5.79
C LEU A 48 -5.26 12.14 7.27
N ARG A 49 -4.05 11.87 7.73
CA ARG A 49 -3.63 12.18 9.10
C ARG A 49 -3.01 13.57 9.22
N ASN A 50 -2.99 14.35 8.13
CA ASN A 50 -2.44 15.70 8.09
C ASN A 50 -0.98 15.74 8.54
N LYS A 51 -0.18 14.78 8.10
CA LYS A 51 1.24 14.73 8.42
C LYS A 51 2.08 15.11 7.21
N THR A 52 3.19 15.83 7.47
CA THR A 52 4.15 16.13 6.43
C THR A 52 5.07 14.93 6.20
N GLN A 53 5.69 14.88 5.03
CA GLN A 53 6.68 13.85 4.74
C GLN A 53 7.84 13.91 5.73
N THR A 54 8.30 15.12 6.06
CA THR A 54 9.39 15.30 7.00
C THR A 54 9.06 14.70 8.36
N ARG A 55 7.85 14.92 8.83
CA ARG A 55 7.41 14.42 10.13
C ARG A 55 7.37 12.90 10.18
N VAL A 56 6.80 12.31 9.13
CA VAL A 56 6.69 10.85 9.04
C VAL A 56 8.08 10.22 8.92
N ALA A 57 8.93 10.80 8.06
CA ALA A 57 10.29 10.30 7.88
C ALA A 57 11.05 10.29 9.21
N LYS A 58 10.95 11.37 9.96
CA LYS A 58 11.61 11.48 11.25
C LYS A 58 11.08 10.41 12.22
N LYS A 59 9.78 10.16 12.19
CA LYS A 59 9.15 9.22 13.12
C LYS A 59 9.63 7.79 12.89
N ILE A 60 9.84 7.40 11.64
CA ILE A 60 10.30 6.05 11.33
C ILE A 60 11.82 5.98 11.11
N ASN A 61 12.50 7.08 11.38
CA ASN A 61 13.97 7.17 11.32
C ASN A 61 14.54 6.87 9.95
N VAL A 62 13.97 7.51 8.94
CA VAL A 62 14.52 7.50 7.57
C VAL A 62 14.67 8.94 7.13
N THR A 63 15.43 9.15 6.03
CA THR A 63 15.59 10.48 5.47
C THR A 63 14.30 10.91 4.75
N PHE A 64 14.13 12.21 4.59
CA PHE A 64 13.04 12.77 3.81
C PHE A 64 13.04 12.19 2.39
N GLN A 65 14.22 12.10 1.76
CA GLN A 65 14.35 11.55 0.43
C GLN A 65 13.93 10.08 0.37
N GLN A 66 14.28 9.32 1.40
CA GLN A 66 13.89 7.91 1.45
C GLN A 66 12.36 7.77 1.55
N LEU A 67 11.72 8.60 2.35
CA LEU A 67 10.28 8.56 2.45
C LEU A 67 9.62 8.91 1.12
N GLN A 68 10.16 9.91 0.42
CA GLN A 68 9.66 10.26 -0.91
C GLN A 68 9.75 9.07 -1.87
N LYS A 69 10.86 8.34 -1.81
CA LYS A 69 11.05 7.15 -2.64
C LYS A 69 10.06 6.04 -2.28
N TYR A 70 9.77 5.88 -1.00
CA TYR A 70 8.73 4.93 -0.58
C TYR A 70 7.37 5.31 -1.15
N GLU A 71 6.99 6.58 -1.04
CA GLU A 71 5.69 7.03 -1.52
C GLU A 71 5.54 6.92 -3.05
N LYS A 72 6.65 7.08 -3.77
CA LYS A 72 6.66 6.94 -5.24
C LYS A 72 6.80 5.50 -5.71
N GLY A 73 7.09 4.58 -4.80
CA GLY A 73 7.30 3.19 -5.17
C GLY A 73 8.63 2.95 -5.88
N VAL A 74 9.55 3.90 -5.82
CA VAL A 74 10.90 3.73 -6.40
C VAL A 74 11.69 2.70 -5.59
N ASN A 75 11.49 2.69 -4.29
CA ASN A 75 12.05 1.69 -3.40
C ASN A 75 10.92 1.01 -2.63
N GLU A 76 11.08 -0.28 -2.38
CA GLU A 76 10.16 -0.99 -1.50
C GLU A 76 10.31 -0.48 -0.07
N CYS A 77 9.20 -0.28 0.60
CA CYS A 77 9.21 0.06 2.01
C CYS A 77 9.48 -1.20 2.82
N ARG A 78 10.53 -1.19 3.61
CA ARG A 78 10.90 -2.34 4.42
C ARG A 78 9.78 -2.68 5.39
N PHE A 79 9.61 -3.96 5.65
CA PHE A 79 8.53 -4.44 6.52
C PHE A 79 8.58 -3.79 7.92
N ILE A 80 9.77 -3.63 8.48
CA ILE A 80 9.90 -2.98 9.79
C ILE A 80 9.35 -1.54 9.75
N ASN A 81 9.56 -0.84 8.64
CA ASN A 81 9.03 0.51 8.49
C ASN A 81 7.51 0.51 8.31
N ILE A 82 6.97 -0.51 7.65
CA ILE A 82 5.51 -0.67 7.56
C ILE A 82 4.90 -0.82 8.96
N ILE A 83 5.53 -1.61 9.83
CA ILE A 83 5.07 -1.78 11.20
C ILE A 83 5.09 -0.43 11.94
N LYS A 84 6.19 0.31 11.83
CA LYS A 84 6.30 1.63 12.45
C LYS A 84 5.25 2.60 11.95
N LEU A 85 5.02 2.60 10.63
CA LEU A 85 4.02 3.46 10.01
C LEU A 85 2.62 3.10 10.47
N SER A 86 2.32 1.81 10.56
CA SER A 86 1.04 1.32 11.03
C SER A 86 0.74 1.82 12.44
N GLU A 87 1.70 1.71 13.33
CA GLU A 87 1.55 2.19 14.70
C GLU A 87 1.40 3.71 14.75
N TYR A 88 2.27 4.40 14.05
CA TYR A 88 2.27 5.86 14.09
C TYR A 88 1.01 6.46 13.47
N LEU A 89 0.56 5.91 12.36
CA LEU A 89 -0.58 6.43 11.62
C LEU A 89 -1.91 5.79 12.01
N GLY A 90 -1.87 4.78 12.88
CA GLY A 90 -3.08 4.22 13.48
C GLY A 90 -3.89 3.32 12.56
N VAL A 91 -3.23 2.41 11.85
CA VAL A 91 -3.89 1.40 11.02
C VAL A 91 -3.22 0.06 11.24
N ASP A 92 -3.89 -1.01 10.84
CA ASP A 92 -3.28 -2.33 10.82
C ASP A 92 -2.31 -2.44 9.65
N VAL A 93 -1.34 -3.33 9.76
CA VAL A 93 -0.37 -3.59 8.68
C VAL A 93 -1.11 -3.94 7.38
N ASP A 94 -2.22 -4.64 7.47
CA ASP A 94 -3.05 -5.03 6.33
C ASP A 94 -3.47 -3.86 5.46
N TYR A 95 -3.59 -2.67 6.03
CA TYR A 95 -3.95 -1.48 5.26
C TYR A 95 -3.08 -1.34 4.01
N PHE A 96 -1.79 -1.65 4.14
CA PHE A 96 -0.85 -1.48 3.03
C PHE A 96 -0.92 -2.62 2.01
N TYR A 97 -1.17 -3.84 2.46
CA TYR A 97 -1.08 -5.03 1.60
C TYR A 97 -2.43 -5.54 1.11
N LYS A 98 -3.50 -5.25 1.84
CA LYS A 98 -4.81 -5.81 1.57
C LYS A 98 -5.30 -5.61 0.13
N PRO A 99 -5.14 -4.42 -0.47
CA PRO A 99 -5.60 -4.26 -1.85
C PRO A 99 -4.94 -5.22 -2.83
N LEU A 100 -3.66 -5.51 -2.62
CA LEU A 100 -2.93 -6.44 -3.49
C LEU A 100 -3.41 -7.87 -3.31
N VAL A 101 -3.60 -8.27 -2.07
CA VAL A 101 -4.07 -9.63 -1.75
C VAL A 101 -5.48 -9.84 -2.30
N GLU A 102 -6.38 -8.91 -2.03
CA GLU A 102 -7.77 -9.02 -2.49
C GLU A 102 -7.86 -9.03 -4.02
N ASN A 103 -7.09 -8.15 -4.66
CA ASN A 103 -7.11 -8.07 -6.11
C ASN A 103 -6.57 -9.36 -6.75
N ASN A 104 -5.57 -9.96 -6.13
CA ASN A 104 -5.03 -11.23 -6.61
C ASN A 104 -6.07 -12.34 -6.50
N LEU A 105 -6.81 -12.37 -5.39
CA LEU A 105 -7.85 -13.38 -5.17
C LEU A 105 -8.99 -13.32 -6.19
N LYS A 106 -9.24 -12.18 -6.80
CA LYS A 106 -10.28 -12.04 -7.84
C LYS A 106 -10.06 -12.95 -9.03
N PHE A 107 -8.81 -13.30 -9.31
CA PHE A 107 -8.46 -14.08 -10.48
C PHE A 107 -8.53 -15.58 -10.23
N LEU A 108 -8.80 -15.98 -8.99
CA LEU A 108 -8.98 -17.39 -8.65
C LEU A 108 -10.40 -17.81 -8.98
N THR A 109 -10.57 -19.05 -9.44
CA THR A 109 -11.90 -19.62 -9.60
C THR A 109 -12.53 -19.80 -8.23
N LYS A 110 -13.85 -19.96 -8.21
CA LYS A 110 -14.56 -20.18 -6.95
C LYS A 110 -13.99 -21.41 -6.21
N ARG A 111 -13.68 -22.47 -6.96
CA ARG A 111 -13.13 -23.71 -6.39
C ARG A 111 -11.75 -23.45 -5.79
N GLU A 112 -10.91 -22.72 -6.50
CA GLU A 112 -9.57 -22.39 -6.04
C GLU A 112 -9.61 -21.55 -4.78
N ARG A 113 -10.53 -20.58 -4.71
CA ARG A 113 -10.70 -19.74 -3.51
C ARG A 113 -11.13 -20.58 -2.32
N ASN A 114 -12.04 -21.52 -2.51
CA ASN A 114 -12.49 -22.39 -1.44
C ASN A 114 -11.35 -23.29 -0.97
N GLY A 115 -10.56 -23.81 -1.88
CA GLY A 115 -9.39 -24.61 -1.54
C GLY A 115 -8.38 -23.82 -0.75
N TYR A 116 -8.13 -22.60 -1.14
CA TYR A 116 -7.23 -21.68 -0.41
C TYR A 116 -7.72 -21.47 1.03
N ALA A 117 -9.02 -21.19 1.19
CA ALA A 117 -9.61 -20.96 2.50
C ALA A 117 -9.52 -22.22 3.38
N ASP A 118 -9.75 -23.39 2.80
CA ASP A 118 -9.64 -24.65 3.51
C ASP A 118 -8.22 -24.92 3.96
N SER A 119 -7.25 -24.63 3.09
CA SER A 119 -5.83 -24.77 3.44
C SER A 119 -5.47 -23.87 4.63
N ASN A 120 -5.98 -22.65 4.66
CA ASN A 120 -5.75 -21.75 5.78
C ASN A 120 -6.36 -22.26 7.08
N ARG A 121 -7.49 -22.92 7.00
CA ARG A 121 -8.15 -23.44 8.18
C ARG A 121 -7.47 -24.68 8.76
N THR A 122 -6.71 -25.37 7.99
CA THR A 122 -6.02 -26.57 8.46
C THR A 122 -4.76 -26.26 9.26
N TRP A 123 -4.31 -25.05 9.21
CA TRP A 123 -3.17 -24.60 10.02
C TRP A 123 -3.63 -24.17 11.41
#